data_5aa579f39d4c12be925152fdff9a4cbc
#
_entry.id   5aa579f39d4c12be925152fdff9a4cbc
#
_cell.length_a   1.000
_cell.length_b   1.000
_cell.length_c   1.000
_cell.angle_alpha   90.00
_cell.angle_beta   90.00
_cell.angle_gamma   90.00
#
_symmetry.space_group_name_H-M   'P 1'
#
loop_
_entity.id
_entity.type
_entity.pdbx_description
1 polymer ?
#
loop_
_entity_poly.entity_id
_entity_poly.type
_entity_poly.pdbx_seq_one_letter_code
_entity_poly.pdbx_strand_id
1 'polypeptide(L)'
;MITVNGDWFALETANTGYYLGVRGGLVENLHYGARVRVENSVPLREKTDIGYGGDVVYRAESAPLSLEHLCLELSPLQKGDYRAQSLSLVMPGGARTADFSFVCARRLEGSVPPEGMPAAR
;
A
#
# COMPACT_ATOMS: atom_id res chain seq x y z
N MET A 1 16.98 -4.13 -8.13
CA MET A 1 17.20 -4.79 -6.81
C MET A 1 15.87 -4.78 -6.06
N ILE A 2 15.59 -5.84 -5.30
CA ILE A 2 14.38 -5.90 -4.46
C ILE A 2 14.83 -6.04 -3.02
N THR A 3 14.38 -5.15 -2.17
CA THR A 3 14.60 -5.18 -0.72
C THR A 3 13.25 -5.36 -0.01
N VAL A 4 13.20 -6.30 0.92
CA VAL A 4 12.07 -6.54 1.82
C VAL A 4 12.61 -6.50 3.24
N ASN A 5 12.15 -5.55 4.03
CA ASN A 5 12.60 -5.38 5.41
C ASN A 5 11.41 -4.97 6.30
N GLY A 6 10.79 -5.96 6.94
CA GLY A 6 9.63 -5.75 7.79
C GLY A 6 8.46 -5.12 7.03
N ASP A 7 8.20 -3.88 7.34
CA ASP A 7 7.13 -3.04 6.78
C ASP A 7 7.60 -2.13 5.61
N TRP A 8 8.81 -2.37 5.09
CA TRP A 8 9.43 -1.58 4.06
C TRP A 8 9.78 -2.41 2.83
N PHE A 9 9.39 -1.97 1.66
CA PHE A 9 9.67 -2.62 0.39
C PHE A 9 10.25 -1.62 -0.61
N ALA A 10 11.38 -1.96 -1.21
CA ALA A 10 11.99 -1.18 -2.27
C ALA A 10 12.24 -2.05 -3.50
N LEU A 11 11.64 -1.67 -4.61
CA LEU A 11 11.84 -2.27 -5.91
C LEU A 11 12.59 -1.26 -6.78
N GLU A 12 13.85 -1.55 -7.08
CA GLU A 12 14.74 -0.57 -7.71
C GLU A 12 15.37 -1.10 -8.98
N THR A 13 15.43 -0.23 -9.96
CA THR A 13 16.31 -0.35 -11.13
C THR A 13 17.57 0.52 -10.96
N ALA A 14 18.32 0.73 -12.01
CA ALA A 14 19.45 1.66 -11.96
C ALA A 14 19.01 3.12 -11.69
N ASN A 15 17.87 3.52 -12.25
CA ASN A 15 17.42 4.91 -12.28
C ASN A 15 16.07 5.15 -11.62
N THR A 16 15.28 4.11 -11.42
CA THR A 16 13.94 4.21 -10.86
C THR A 16 13.80 3.44 -9.56
N GLY A 17 12.96 3.94 -8.68
CA GLY A 17 12.56 3.28 -7.45
C GLY A 17 11.05 3.26 -7.30
N TYR A 18 10.55 2.14 -6.80
CA TYR A 18 9.18 1.97 -6.35
C TYR A 18 9.20 1.51 -4.90
N TYR A 19 8.67 2.36 -4.04
CA TYR A 19 8.79 2.18 -2.61
C TYR A 19 7.43 2.06 -1.98
N LEU A 20 7.27 1.01 -1.18
CA LEU A 20 6.05 0.70 -0.46
C LEU A 20 6.33 0.60 1.03
N GLY A 21 5.32 0.88 1.83
CA GLY A 21 5.37 0.70 3.28
C GLY A 21 4.09 0.08 3.82
N VAL A 22 4.15 -0.48 5.01
CA VAL A 22 2.96 -0.94 5.73
C VAL A 22 2.68 0.00 6.89
N ARG A 23 1.44 0.44 7.01
CA ARG A 23 0.99 1.31 8.09
C ARG A 23 -0.43 0.91 8.51
N GLY A 24 -0.62 0.61 9.78
CA GLY A 24 -1.92 0.14 10.28
C GLY A 24 -2.45 -1.11 9.57
N GLY A 25 -1.55 -1.97 9.07
CA GLY A 25 -1.92 -3.16 8.30
C GLY A 25 -2.24 -2.91 6.83
N LEU A 26 -2.09 -1.68 6.35
CA LEU A 26 -2.36 -1.30 4.96
C LEU A 26 -1.05 -1.07 4.21
N VAL A 27 -1.04 -1.36 2.92
CA VAL A 27 0.13 -1.12 2.05
C VAL A 27 -0.01 0.24 1.41
N GLU A 28 0.92 1.15 1.75
CA GLU A 28 1.05 2.49 1.18
C GLU A 28 1.98 2.48 -0.02
N ASN A 29 1.59 3.17 -1.09
CA ASN A 29 2.51 3.59 -2.14
C ASN A 29 3.19 4.88 -1.67
N LEU A 30 4.48 4.81 -1.41
CA LEU A 30 5.24 5.91 -0.84
C LEU A 30 5.94 6.75 -1.90
N HIS A 31 6.44 6.12 -2.94
CA HIS A 31 7.08 6.81 -4.04
C HIS A 31 7.24 5.91 -5.26
N TYR A 32 6.98 6.47 -6.42
CA TYR A 32 7.34 5.90 -7.70
C TYR A 32 8.00 6.98 -8.58
N GLY A 33 9.22 6.76 -8.99
CA GLY A 33 9.93 7.76 -9.79
C GLY A 33 11.43 7.55 -9.81
N ALA A 34 12.19 8.65 -9.85
CA ALA A 34 13.64 8.59 -9.76
C ALA A 34 14.06 7.88 -8.46
N ARG A 35 15.12 7.09 -8.56
CA ARG A 35 15.64 6.38 -7.40
C ARG A 35 16.07 7.35 -6.30
N VAL A 36 15.56 7.16 -5.09
CA VAL A 36 15.95 7.92 -3.91
C VAL A 36 16.77 7.05 -2.95
N ARG A 37 17.65 7.67 -2.17
CA ARG A 37 18.45 6.96 -1.17
C ARG A 37 17.77 7.08 0.18
N VAL A 38 17.04 6.05 0.54
CA VAL A 38 16.34 5.94 1.83
C VAL A 38 16.53 4.54 2.41
N GLU A 39 16.63 4.44 3.71
CA GLU A 39 16.85 3.18 4.43
C GLU A 39 15.55 2.60 5.01
N ASN A 40 14.50 3.40 5.06
CA ASN A 40 13.19 3.02 5.59
C ASN A 40 12.09 3.92 5.03
N SER A 41 10.85 3.63 5.40
CA SER A 41 9.65 4.33 4.91
C SER A 41 9.47 5.75 5.47
N VAL A 42 10.08 6.07 6.60
CA VAL A 42 9.77 7.31 7.36
C VAL A 42 9.98 8.60 6.56
N PRO A 43 11.10 8.78 5.82
CA PRO A 43 11.32 10.01 5.05
C PRO A 43 10.34 10.20 3.89
N LEU A 44 9.73 9.11 3.41
CA LEU A 44 8.82 9.13 2.26
C LEU A 44 7.35 9.22 2.68
N ARG A 45 7.05 9.01 3.96
CA ARG A 45 5.68 9.13 4.45
C ARG A 45 5.24 10.59 4.46
N GLU A 46 4.09 10.83 3.88
CA GLU A 46 3.45 12.13 3.96
C GLU A 46 3.12 12.45 5.42
N LYS A 47 3.41 13.68 5.82
CA LYS A 47 2.98 14.20 7.12
C LYS A 47 1.54 14.64 6.99
N THR A 48 0.65 13.82 7.46
CA THR A 48 -0.77 14.14 7.50
C THR A 48 -1.11 14.81 8.82
N ASP A 49 -1.66 16.00 8.75
CA ASP A 49 -2.29 16.64 9.91
C ASP A 49 -3.77 16.24 9.92
N ILE A 50 -4.13 15.40 10.88
CA ILE A 50 -5.52 14.96 11.08
C ILE A 50 -6.16 15.93 12.09
N GLY A 51 -6.14 17.21 11.78
CA GLY A 51 -6.60 18.24 12.70
C GLY A 51 -8.06 18.66 12.52
N TYR A 52 -8.74 18.17 11.51
CA TYR A 52 -10.10 18.59 11.18
C TYR A 52 -11.10 17.47 11.52
N GLY A 53 -12.06 17.79 12.36
CA GLY A 53 -13.03 16.86 12.96
C GLY A 53 -14.00 16.13 12.03
N GLY A 54 -13.66 15.96 10.75
CA GLY A 54 -14.39 15.18 9.77
C GLY A 54 -13.69 13.91 9.32
N ASP A 55 -12.44 13.72 9.72
CA ASP A 55 -11.64 12.56 9.30
C ASP A 55 -12.16 11.27 9.93
N VAL A 56 -12.40 10.29 9.10
CA VAL A 56 -12.74 8.94 9.57
C VAL A 56 -11.48 8.22 9.98
N VAL A 57 -11.32 7.97 11.26
CA VAL A 57 -10.19 7.20 11.78
C VAL A 57 -10.39 5.72 11.47
N TYR A 58 -9.46 5.18 10.70
CA TYR A 58 -9.39 3.75 10.43
C TYR A 58 -8.69 3.04 11.58
N ARG A 59 -9.42 2.26 12.34
CA ARG A 59 -8.98 1.57 13.57
C ARG A 59 -8.55 2.53 14.68
N ALA A 60 -9.25 2.51 15.78
CA ALA A 60 -8.99 3.39 16.92
C ALA A 60 -7.58 3.23 17.51
N GLU A 61 -7.06 2.00 17.52
CA GLU A 61 -5.71 1.66 17.97
C GLU A 61 -4.59 2.13 17.02
N SER A 62 -4.93 2.46 15.81
CA SER A 62 -3.99 2.96 14.79
C SER A 62 -4.05 4.48 14.65
N ALA A 63 -4.73 5.18 15.53
CA ALA A 63 -4.84 6.63 15.45
C ALA A 63 -3.46 7.30 15.58
N PRO A 64 -3.21 8.35 14.83
CA PRO A 64 -4.08 9.00 13.87
C PRO A 64 -3.86 8.45 12.44
N LEU A 65 -4.77 7.69 11.93
CA LEU A 65 -4.73 7.14 10.58
C LEU A 65 -6.05 7.40 9.87
N SER A 66 -6.04 8.26 8.86
CA SER A 66 -7.17 8.47 7.96
C SER A 66 -6.84 7.91 6.58
N LEU A 67 -7.74 7.11 6.00
CA LEU A 67 -7.53 6.54 4.67
C LEU A 67 -7.59 7.60 3.57
N GLU A 68 -8.19 8.75 3.83
CA GLU A 68 -8.24 9.86 2.88
C GLU A 68 -6.86 10.44 2.58
N HIS A 69 -5.94 10.35 3.55
CA HIS A 69 -4.59 10.90 3.45
C HIS A 69 -3.53 9.88 3.03
N LEU A 70 -3.91 8.63 2.84
CA LEU A 70 -2.98 7.57 2.45
C LEU A 70 -3.06 7.29 0.95
N CYS A 71 -1.92 7.17 0.32
CA CYS A 71 -1.84 6.63 -1.04
C CYS A 71 -1.76 5.10 -0.96
N LEU A 72 -2.90 4.43 -0.89
CA LEU A 72 -2.94 2.98 -0.80
C LEU A 72 -2.55 2.34 -2.12
N GLU A 73 -1.70 1.32 -2.06
CA GLU A 73 -1.34 0.50 -3.21
C GLU A 73 -2.55 -0.28 -3.75
N LEU A 74 -3.38 -0.76 -2.86
CA LEU A 74 -4.65 -1.40 -3.17
C LEU A 74 -5.75 -0.68 -2.41
N SER A 75 -6.69 -0.09 -3.14
CA SER A 75 -7.84 0.62 -2.59
C SER A 75 -9.12 -0.17 -2.85
N PRO A 76 -9.46 -1.16 -2.02
CA PRO A 76 -10.77 -1.80 -2.04
C PRO A 76 -11.81 -0.86 -1.42
N LEU A 77 -13.09 -1.13 -1.61
CA LEU A 77 -14.14 -0.41 -0.90
C LEU A 77 -14.07 -0.76 0.59
N GLN A 78 -13.41 0.09 1.35
CA GLN A 78 -13.20 -0.06 2.79
C GLN A 78 -13.89 1.05 3.57
N LYS A 79 -14.05 0.81 4.85
CA LYS A 79 -14.57 1.81 5.78
C LYS A 79 -13.64 3.03 5.83
N GLY A 80 -14.15 4.18 5.42
CA GLY A 80 -13.41 5.42 5.41
C GLY A 80 -12.57 5.70 4.15
N ASP A 81 -12.54 4.78 3.19
CA ASP A 81 -11.93 5.02 1.88
C ASP A 81 -13.03 5.25 0.83
N TYR A 82 -13.15 6.49 0.37
CA TYR A 82 -14.17 6.93 -0.59
C TYR A 82 -13.63 7.11 -2.01
N ARG A 83 -12.38 6.78 -2.25
CA ARG A 83 -11.75 6.89 -3.58
C ARG A 83 -12.25 5.78 -4.51
N ALA A 84 -11.92 5.94 -5.79
CA ALA A 84 -12.19 4.89 -6.76
C ALA A 84 -11.49 3.60 -6.35
N GLN A 85 -12.27 2.53 -6.20
CA GLN A 85 -11.74 1.24 -5.78
C GLN A 85 -10.95 0.57 -6.91
N SER A 86 -9.79 0.03 -6.59
CA SER A 86 -8.98 -0.79 -7.49
C SER A 86 -9.41 -2.26 -7.51
N LEU A 87 -10.19 -2.68 -6.53
CA LEU A 87 -10.71 -4.03 -6.41
C LEU A 87 -12.17 -4.01 -5.97
N SER A 88 -13.02 -4.71 -6.69
CA SER A 88 -14.42 -4.91 -6.32
C SER A 88 -14.66 -6.35 -5.91
N LEU A 89 -15.18 -6.55 -4.71
CA LEU A 89 -15.53 -7.86 -4.17
C LEU A 89 -17.00 -7.90 -3.79
N VAL A 90 -17.58 -9.07 -3.97
CA VAL A 90 -18.92 -9.39 -3.42
C VAL A 90 -18.75 -10.61 -2.53
N MET A 91 -18.97 -10.42 -1.25
CA MET A 91 -18.88 -11.49 -0.26
C MET A 91 -20.14 -12.38 -0.31
N PRO A 92 -20.05 -13.64 0.16
CA PRO A 92 -21.24 -14.45 0.41
C PRO A 92 -22.18 -13.68 1.35
N GLY A 93 -23.38 -13.36 0.90
CA GLY A 93 -24.29 -12.49 1.64
C GLY A 93 -24.45 -11.08 1.06
N GLY A 94 -23.73 -10.76 -0.04
CA GLY A 94 -23.92 -9.53 -0.81
C GLY A 94 -23.16 -8.30 -0.29
N ALA A 95 -22.43 -8.41 0.80
CA ALA A 95 -21.57 -7.31 1.29
C ALA A 95 -20.47 -7.02 0.28
N ARG A 96 -20.19 -5.73 0.04
CA ARG A 96 -19.19 -5.25 -0.92
C ARG A 96 -17.98 -4.58 -0.26
N THR A 97 -18.00 -4.44 1.05
CA THR A 97 -16.86 -3.90 1.79
C THR A 97 -15.88 -4.99 2.14
N ALA A 98 -14.60 -4.71 2.02
CA ALA A 98 -13.53 -5.60 2.39
C ALA A 98 -12.55 -4.87 3.32
N ASP A 99 -12.10 -5.54 4.36
CA ASP A 99 -11.08 -5.03 5.29
C ASP A 99 -9.83 -5.90 5.15
N PHE A 100 -9.00 -5.58 4.16
CA PHE A 100 -7.74 -6.26 3.94
C PHE A 100 -6.69 -5.79 4.92
N SER A 101 -5.88 -6.73 5.39
CA SER A 101 -4.71 -6.43 6.17
C SER A 101 -3.49 -7.13 5.57
N PHE A 102 -2.38 -6.43 5.56
CA PHE A 102 -1.10 -6.98 5.15
C PHE A 102 -0.74 -8.19 6.03
N VAL A 103 -0.36 -9.27 5.40
CA VAL A 103 0.05 -10.51 6.10
C VAL A 103 1.56 -10.71 5.99
N CYS A 104 2.07 -10.76 4.77
CA CYS A 104 3.50 -10.92 4.53
C CYS A 104 3.88 -10.52 3.11
N ALA A 105 5.16 -10.24 2.91
CA ALA A 105 5.78 -10.13 1.60
C ALA A 105 6.85 -11.20 1.42
N ARG A 106 6.98 -11.72 0.22
CA ARG A 106 8.00 -12.69 -0.16
C ARG A 106 8.71 -12.25 -1.42
N ARG A 107 10.03 -12.24 -1.38
CA ARG A 107 10.83 -12.09 -2.59
C ARG A 107 10.85 -13.41 -3.34
N LEU A 108 10.49 -13.36 -4.60
CA LEU A 108 10.61 -14.49 -5.51
C LEU A 108 11.89 -14.33 -6.34
N GLU A 109 12.52 -15.44 -6.67
CA GLU A 109 13.64 -15.45 -7.60
C GLU A 109 13.14 -15.64 -9.03
N GLY A 110 13.69 -14.84 -9.93
CA GLY A 110 13.29 -14.84 -11.34
C GLY A 110 11.98 -14.10 -11.59
N SER A 111 11.55 -14.11 -12.85
CA SER A 111 10.26 -13.58 -13.28
C SER A 111 9.20 -14.68 -13.19
N VAL A 112 8.17 -14.44 -12.41
CA VAL A 112 7.00 -15.31 -12.31
C VAL A 112 5.83 -14.58 -12.99
N PRO A 113 5.63 -14.77 -14.31
CA PRO A 113 4.53 -14.11 -14.98
C PRO A 113 3.20 -14.68 -14.49
N PRO A 114 2.15 -13.86 -14.39
CA PRO A 114 0.79 -14.36 -14.22
C PRO A 114 0.41 -15.29 -15.36
N GLU A 115 -0.48 -16.24 -15.08
CA GLU A 115 -0.97 -17.18 -16.10
C GLU A 115 -1.52 -16.42 -17.32
N GLY A 116 -1.08 -16.80 -18.51
CA GLY A 116 -1.47 -16.15 -19.77
C GLY A 116 -0.74 -14.84 -20.09
N MET A 117 0.19 -14.39 -19.25
CA MET A 117 1.01 -13.21 -19.54
C MET A 117 2.44 -13.57 -19.93
N PRO A 118 3.07 -12.80 -20.86
CA PRO A 118 4.47 -13.01 -21.20
C PRO A 118 5.37 -12.67 -20.01
N ALA A 119 6.46 -13.41 -19.84
CA ALA A 119 7.47 -13.07 -18.85
C ALA A 119 8.12 -11.71 -19.20
N ALA A 120 8.39 -10.90 -18.17
CA ALA A 120 9.21 -9.72 -18.33
C ALA A 120 10.63 -10.11 -18.77
N ARG A 121 11.19 -9.36 -19.71
CA ARG A 121 12.55 -9.57 -20.23
C ARG A 121 13.58 -8.80 -19.39
#